data_e04095d8d22aa0a47eca8a437a9762b8
#
_entry.id   e04095d8d22aa0a47eca8a437a9762b8
#
_cell.length_a   1.000
_cell.length_b   1.000
_cell.length_c   1.000
_cell.angle_alpha   90.00
_cell.angle_beta   90.00
_cell.angle_gamma   90.00
#
_symmetry.space_group_name_H-M   'P 1'
#
loop_
_entity.id
_entity.type
_entity.pdbx_description
1 polymer ?
#
loop_
_entity_poly.entity_id
_entity_poly.type
_entity_poly.pdbx_seq_one_letter_code
_entity_poly.pdbx_strand_id
1 'polypeptide(L)'
;MKWFGQFLLVIFALACVLMTAAFAEGDVEHTSFVWGTVASLLPPVAAIVLALITKEVYSSLFLGIIVGCFLYTNGSPIDAFQDFVSRLTSNAGGNMGILMFLVILGTMVALMIRAGGSKAYGDWAVSHIKTKSGALWSTFILAIVLGVDDYFNNLTTGNVMRPVTGGHHISRAKLSYMCDATAAPVCIMMPVSSWAAAVTGIIGNEEVGFQIFLKAIPYNYYAILTLVFIVVMTCLNIDYGPMRKHENNAAKGDLYTTPERPFENAAEMKFNPDGKVIDLVIPVIILIIGCVSSMIYVGFQNGGHDLITAFANTSAFDALPLGSLIALIINMIYFMVRRSMKFTELMDCLPEGFKQMVPAILILCL
;
A
#
# COMPACT_ATOMS: atom_id res chain seq x y z
N MET A 1 1.16 14.68 28.28
CA MET A 1 1.34 14.50 26.83
C MET A 1 0.91 15.71 26.00
N LYS A 2 -0.24 16.36 26.20
CA LYS A 2 -0.65 17.55 25.42
C LYS A 2 0.36 18.71 25.49
N TRP A 3 0.96 18.99 26.66
CA TRP A 3 1.95 20.05 26.86
C TRP A 3 3.28 19.81 26.13
N PHE A 4 3.70 18.58 26.03
CA PHE A 4 4.95 18.21 25.32
C PHE A 4 4.81 18.41 23.80
N GLY A 5 3.66 18.08 23.22
CA GLY A 5 3.38 18.33 21.80
C GLY A 5 3.28 19.82 21.47
N GLN A 6 2.67 20.62 22.35
CA GLN A 6 2.63 22.07 22.18
C GLN A 6 4.02 22.72 22.32
N PHE A 7 4.85 22.22 23.23
CA PHE A 7 6.22 22.68 23.43
C PHE A 7 7.10 22.38 22.19
N LEU A 8 6.96 21.17 21.61
CA LEU A 8 7.65 20.79 20.38
C LEU A 8 7.20 21.62 19.17
N LEU A 9 5.90 21.90 19.05
CA LEU A 9 5.34 22.79 18.03
C LEU A 9 5.87 24.22 18.16
N VAL A 10 6.00 24.73 19.36
CA VAL A 10 6.56 26.07 19.63
C VAL A 10 8.06 26.10 19.31
N ILE A 11 8.82 25.06 19.69
CA ILE A 11 10.25 24.97 19.34
C ILE A 11 10.43 24.88 17.82
N PHE A 12 9.59 24.10 17.14
CA PHE A 12 9.61 23.96 15.68
C PHE A 12 9.26 25.29 15.00
N ALA A 13 8.21 25.96 15.43
CA ALA A 13 7.84 27.29 14.92
C ALA A 13 8.94 28.34 15.20
N LEU A 14 9.55 28.28 16.37
CA LEU A 14 10.65 29.17 16.73
C LEU A 14 11.93 28.91 15.90
N ALA A 15 12.23 27.63 15.64
CA ALA A 15 13.34 27.24 14.77
C ALA A 15 13.11 27.69 13.33
N CYS A 16 11.89 27.59 12.81
CA CYS A 16 11.54 28.13 11.48
C CYS A 16 11.68 29.66 11.44
N VAL A 17 11.21 30.37 12.46
CA VAL A 17 11.33 31.84 12.54
C VAL A 17 12.79 32.30 12.72
N LEU A 18 13.59 31.59 13.51
CA LEU A 18 15.02 31.90 13.68
C LEU A 18 15.83 31.62 12.41
N MET A 19 15.45 30.57 11.65
CA MET A 19 16.08 30.31 10.36
C MET A 19 15.76 31.41 9.33
N THR A 20 14.52 31.92 9.28
CA THR A 20 14.17 33.00 8.34
C THR A 20 14.89 34.29 8.62
N ALA A 21 15.19 34.61 9.89
CA ALA A 21 15.91 35.82 10.28
C ALA A 21 17.42 35.78 9.93
N ALA A 22 17.99 34.57 9.77
CA ALA A 22 19.42 34.39 9.49
C ALA A 22 19.80 34.47 7.99
N PHE A 23 18.83 34.52 7.09
CA PHE A 23 19.06 34.30 5.64
C PHE A 23 18.51 35.40 4.72
N ALA A 24 18.36 36.64 5.23
CA ALA A 24 17.79 37.75 4.48
C ALA A 24 18.77 38.47 3.51
N GLU A 25 19.98 38.00 3.28
CA GLU A 25 20.96 38.63 2.39
C GLU A 25 21.64 37.61 1.45
N GLY A 26 21.51 37.83 0.15
CA GLY A 26 22.38 37.28 -0.90
C GLY A 26 21.70 36.85 -2.18
N ASP A 27 22.06 37.45 -3.30
CA ASP A 27 21.80 36.97 -4.66
C ASP A 27 22.34 35.56 -4.86
N VAL A 28 21.52 34.60 -5.23
CA VAL A 28 21.95 33.21 -5.38
C VAL A 28 21.38 32.60 -6.66
N GLU A 29 22.26 32.08 -7.53
CA GLU A 29 21.92 30.98 -8.44
C GLU A 29 21.11 29.91 -7.66
N HIS A 30 20.06 29.37 -8.25
CA HIS A 30 19.00 28.49 -7.72
C HIS A 30 19.39 27.30 -6.81
N THR A 31 20.32 27.46 -5.90
CA THR A 31 20.66 26.48 -4.87
C THR A 31 20.10 26.95 -3.52
N SER A 32 19.14 26.19 -2.99
CA SER A 32 18.65 26.39 -1.62
C SER A 32 19.84 26.37 -0.64
N PHE A 33 19.85 27.29 0.33
CA PHE A 33 20.87 27.34 1.38
C PHE A 33 21.01 26.06 2.21
N VAL A 34 19.98 25.21 2.19
CA VAL A 34 19.98 23.93 2.91
C VAL A 34 20.55 22.78 2.07
N TRP A 35 20.82 22.99 0.78
CA TRP A 35 21.32 21.95 -0.10
C TRP A 35 22.66 21.39 0.39
N GLY A 36 22.74 20.04 0.51
CA GLY A 36 23.94 19.37 1.02
C GLY A 36 24.21 19.54 2.52
N THR A 37 23.32 20.17 3.28
CA THR A 37 23.42 20.33 4.73
C THR A 37 22.50 19.36 5.49
N VAL A 38 22.72 19.17 6.79
CA VAL A 38 21.82 18.39 7.66
C VAL A 38 20.40 18.97 7.71
N ALA A 39 20.25 20.27 7.44
CA ALA A 39 18.94 20.93 7.40
C ALA A 39 18.03 20.41 6.28
N SER A 40 18.59 19.80 5.23
CA SER A 40 17.81 19.13 4.18
C SER A 40 16.99 17.92 4.68
N LEU A 41 17.31 17.38 5.86
CA LEU A 41 16.56 16.30 6.51
C LEU A 41 15.36 16.81 7.33
N LEU A 42 15.23 18.13 7.52
CA LEU A 42 14.15 18.70 8.34
C LEU A 42 12.74 18.37 7.83
N PRO A 43 12.42 18.42 6.52
CA PRO A 43 11.11 18.09 6.00
C PRO A 43 10.66 16.66 6.32
N PRO A 44 11.42 15.60 6.01
CA PRO A 44 11.01 14.24 6.35
C PRO A 44 10.96 13.99 7.85
N VAL A 45 11.88 14.56 8.63
CA VAL A 45 11.85 14.46 10.10
C VAL A 45 10.60 15.14 10.66
N ALA A 46 10.24 16.31 10.16
CA ALA A 46 9.02 17.01 10.56
C ALA A 46 7.77 16.18 10.26
N ALA A 47 7.66 15.62 9.05
CA ALA A 47 6.53 14.76 8.67
C ALA A 47 6.41 13.55 9.59
N ILE A 48 7.51 12.83 9.84
CA ILE A 48 7.51 11.65 10.70
C ILE A 48 7.16 12.00 12.16
N VAL A 49 7.79 13.02 12.72
CA VAL A 49 7.54 13.45 14.10
C VAL A 49 6.10 13.91 14.29
N LEU A 50 5.57 14.69 13.35
CA LEU A 50 4.19 15.13 13.39
C LEU A 50 3.23 13.93 13.27
N ALA A 51 3.47 12.97 12.38
CA ALA A 51 2.65 11.79 12.23
C ALA A 51 2.63 10.94 13.51
N LEU A 52 3.75 10.80 14.20
CA LEU A 52 3.84 10.07 15.47
C LEU A 52 3.09 10.78 16.61
N ILE A 53 3.09 12.11 16.63
CA ILE A 53 2.41 12.91 17.68
C ILE A 53 0.92 13.01 17.41
N THR A 54 0.53 13.36 16.20
CA THR A 54 -0.86 13.61 15.81
C THR A 54 -1.62 12.32 15.51
N LYS A 55 -0.91 11.25 15.15
CA LYS A 55 -1.45 9.99 14.62
C LYS A 55 -2.23 10.21 13.32
N GLU A 56 -1.92 11.28 12.60
CA GLU A 56 -2.57 11.65 11.37
C GLU A 56 -1.50 11.86 10.29
N VAL A 57 -1.57 11.05 9.20
CA VAL A 57 -0.51 10.96 8.21
C VAL A 57 -0.61 12.08 7.16
N TYR A 58 -1.83 12.38 6.67
CA TYR A 58 -2.00 13.31 5.55
C TYR A 58 -1.60 14.74 5.90
N SER A 59 -2.07 15.26 7.03
CA SER A 59 -1.69 16.59 7.50
C SER A 59 -0.21 16.68 7.83
N SER A 60 0.37 15.60 8.33
CA SER A 60 1.80 15.54 8.67
C SER A 60 2.68 15.55 7.43
N LEU A 61 2.32 14.79 6.39
CA LEU A 61 3.00 14.83 5.08
C LEU A 61 2.86 16.21 4.45
N PHE A 62 1.64 16.74 4.39
CA PHE A 62 1.38 18.07 3.84
C PHE A 62 2.26 19.16 4.49
N LEU A 63 2.33 19.19 5.82
CA LEU A 63 3.17 20.14 6.54
C LEU A 63 4.65 19.88 6.29
N GLY A 64 5.09 18.63 6.24
CA GLY A 64 6.47 18.28 5.92
C GLY A 64 6.88 18.76 4.53
N ILE A 65 6.01 18.61 3.52
CA ILE A 65 6.27 19.07 2.16
C ILE A 65 6.31 20.61 2.10
N ILE A 66 5.38 21.29 2.78
CA ILE A 66 5.39 22.77 2.86
C ILE A 66 6.69 23.27 3.50
N VAL A 67 7.15 22.63 4.58
CA VAL A 67 8.46 22.95 5.17
C VAL A 67 9.58 22.75 4.14
N GLY A 68 9.54 21.68 3.37
CA GLY A 68 10.50 21.45 2.28
C GLY A 68 10.50 22.54 1.22
N CYS A 69 9.31 22.91 0.73
CA CYS A 69 9.16 23.99 -0.24
C CYS A 69 9.62 25.34 0.32
N PHE A 70 9.32 25.62 1.59
CA PHE A 70 9.77 26.86 2.26
C PHE A 70 11.30 26.93 2.38
N LEU A 71 11.95 25.84 2.70
CA LEU A 71 13.41 25.75 2.73
C LEU A 71 14.02 25.84 1.32
N TYR A 72 13.37 25.23 0.33
CA TYR A 72 13.80 25.26 -1.06
C TYR A 72 13.73 26.67 -1.66
N THR A 73 12.71 27.46 -1.32
CA THR A 73 12.49 28.82 -1.78
C THR A 73 13.16 29.90 -0.90
N ASN A 74 14.15 29.51 -0.09
CA ASN A 74 14.91 30.38 0.79
C ASN A 74 14.04 31.24 1.73
N GLY A 75 12.92 30.67 2.20
CA GLY A 75 12.05 31.31 3.20
C GLY A 75 10.95 32.21 2.65
N SER A 76 10.73 32.27 1.33
CA SER A 76 9.60 33.01 0.75
C SER A 76 8.29 32.20 0.87
N PRO A 77 7.27 32.67 1.63
CA PRO A 77 6.04 31.91 1.82
C PRO A 77 5.19 31.76 0.53
N ILE A 78 5.19 32.81 -0.31
CA ILE A 78 4.39 32.81 -1.55
C ILE A 78 5.01 31.84 -2.56
N ASP A 79 6.34 31.91 -2.73
CA ASP A 79 7.05 31.03 -3.66
C ASP A 79 7.01 29.57 -3.16
N ALA A 80 7.07 29.34 -1.84
CA ALA A 80 6.91 28.02 -1.24
C ALA A 80 5.53 27.39 -1.56
N PHE A 81 4.48 28.19 -1.48
CA PHE A 81 3.14 27.69 -1.83
C PHE A 81 2.99 27.43 -3.32
N GLN A 82 3.57 28.29 -4.16
CA GLN A 82 3.58 28.09 -5.60
C GLN A 82 4.41 26.85 -5.99
N ASP A 83 5.59 26.65 -5.41
CA ASP A 83 6.42 25.46 -5.60
C ASP A 83 5.70 24.20 -5.13
N PHE A 84 5.01 24.25 -3.98
CA PHE A 84 4.17 23.14 -3.51
C PHE A 84 3.10 22.74 -4.54
N VAL A 85 2.31 23.68 -5.04
CA VAL A 85 1.25 23.40 -6.03
C VAL A 85 1.86 22.85 -7.33
N SER A 86 2.98 23.41 -7.78
CA SER A 86 3.69 22.95 -8.98
C SER A 86 4.19 21.51 -8.82
N ARG A 87 4.82 21.19 -7.69
CA ARG A 87 5.31 19.82 -7.40
C ARG A 87 4.17 18.83 -7.28
N LEU A 88 3.10 19.18 -6.56
CA LEU A 88 1.92 18.34 -6.43
C LEU A 88 1.33 17.99 -7.80
N THR A 89 1.17 18.98 -8.67
CA THR A 89 0.62 18.80 -10.01
C THR A 89 1.54 17.94 -10.90
N SER A 90 2.85 18.23 -10.86
CA SER A 90 3.85 17.49 -11.62
C SER A 90 3.95 16.03 -11.14
N ASN A 91 3.97 15.80 -9.82
CA ASN A 91 4.04 14.46 -9.24
C ASN A 91 2.80 13.63 -9.57
N ALA A 92 1.60 14.20 -9.41
CA ALA A 92 0.36 13.52 -9.76
C ALA A 92 0.31 13.20 -11.27
N GLY A 93 0.74 14.13 -12.13
CA GLY A 93 0.81 13.91 -13.58
C GLY A 93 1.83 12.83 -13.96
N GLY A 94 3.02 12.89 -13.39
CA GLY A 94 4.08 11.90 -13.63
C GLY A 94 3.74 10.49 -13.15
N ASN A 95 2.94 10.38 -12.08
CA ASN A 95 2.54 9.09 -11.51
C ASN A 95 1.15 8.61 -11.97
N MET A 96 0.56 9.22 -13.00
CA MET A 96 -0.80 8.90 -13.44
C MET A 96 -0.98 7.41 -13.77
N GLY A 97 0.03 6.76 -14.35
CA GLY A 97 0.00 5.31 -14.61
C GLY A 97 -0.22 4.48 -13.34
N ILE A 98 0.54 4.77 -12.28
CA ILE A 98 0.39 4.07 -10.98
C ILE A 98 -0.97 4.38 -10.36
N LEU A 99 -1.43 5.64 -10.43
CA LEU A 99 -2.75 6.02 -9.92
C LEU A 99 -3.87 5.25 -10.61
N MET A 100 -3.80 5.10 -11.94
CA MET A 100 -4.73 4.26 -12.70
C MET A 100 -4.65 2.78 -12.29
N PHE A 101 -3.44 2.26 -12.12
CA PHE A 101 -3.22 0.89 -11.66
C PHE A 101 -3.90 0.64 -10.29
N LEU A 102 -3.73 1.54 -9.33
CA LEU A 102 -4.38 1.44 -8.02
C LEU A 102 -5.91 1.46 -8.12
N VAL A 103 -6.49 2.34 -8.95
CA VAL A 103 -7.94 2.37 -9.17
C VAL A 103 -8.45 1.05 -9.75
N ILE A 104 -7.72 0.48 -10.70
CA ILE A 104 -8.04 -0.83 -11.28
C ILE A 104 -7.97 -1.92 -10.23
N LEU A 105 -6.92 -1.95 -9.41
CA LEU A 105 -6.78 -2.92 -8.32
C LEU A 105 -7.92 -2.80 -7.31
N GLY A 106 -8.27 -1.59 -6.88
CA GLY A 106 -9.42 -1.37 -6.00
C GLY A 106 -10.72 -1.88 -6.60
N THR A 107 -10.91 -1.64 -7.90
CA THR A 107 -12.06 -2.17 -8.64
C THR A 107 -12.06 -3.70 -8.64
N MET A 108 -10.91 -4.34 -8.84
CA MET A 108 -10.78 -5.80 -8.76
C MET A 108 -11.15 -6.34 -7.38
N VAL A 109 -10.74 -5.66 -6.29
CA VAL A 109 -11.16 -6.02 -4.92
C VAL A 109 -12.67 -5.93 -4.77
N ALA A 110 -13.27 -4.81 -5.22
CA ALA A 110 -14.72 -4.61 -5.15
C ALA A 110 -15.49 -5.69 -5.92
N LEU A 111 -15.01 -6.06 -7.12
CA LEU A 111 -15.57 -7.13 -7.92
C LEU A 111 -15.54 -8.49 -7.20
N MET A 112 -14.41 -8.88 -6.64
CA MET A 112 -14.23 -10.15 -5.92
C MET A 112 -15.10 -10.21 -4.66
N ILE A 113 -15.23 -9.12 -3.93
CA ILE A 113 -16.10 -9.04 -2.75
C ILE A 113 -17.56 -9.13 -3.19
N ARG A 114 -17.98 -8.35 -4.18
CA ARG A 114 -19.38 -8.30 -4.64
C ARG A 114 -19.82 -9.61 -5.34
N ALA A 115 -18.91 -10.27 -6.04
CA ALA A 115 -19.14 -11.62 -6.60
C ALA A 115 -19.28 -12.70 -5.52
N GLY A 116 -18.98 -12.39 -4.26
CA GLY A 116 -19.04 -13.33 -3.14
C GLY A 116 -17.81 -14.24 -3.00
N GLY A 117 -16.78 -14.06 -3.83
CA GLY A 117 -15.57 -14.88 -3.84
C GLY A 117 -14.81 -14.83 -2.51
N SER A 118 -14.66 -13.63 -1.95
CA SER A 118 -13.98 -13.42 -0.66
C SER A 118 -14.71 -14.12 0.48
N LYS A 119 -16.05 -14.05 0.51
CA LYS A 119 -16.84 -14.75 1.52
C LYS A 119 -16.77 -16.26 1.34
N ALA A 120 -16.95 -16.76 0.11
CA ALA A 120 -16.88 -18.19 -0.18
C ALA A 120 -15.53 -18.80 0.21
N TYR A 121 -14.43 -18.07 0.00
CA TYR A 121 -13.12 -18.50 0.48
C TYR A 121 -13.05 -18.50 2.00
N GLY A 122 -13.58 -17.49 2.67
CA GLY A 122 -13.67 -17.44 4.13
C GLY A 122 -14.43 -18.63 4.70
N ASP A 123 -15.61 -18.94 4.17
CA ASP A 123 -16.44 -20.07 4.60
C ASP A 123 -15.75 -21.42 4.32
N TRP A 124 -15.10 -21.56 3.17
CA TRP A 124 -14.27 -22.73 2.86
C TRP A 124 -13.11 -22.88 3.83
N ALA A 125 -12.40 -21.80 4.10
CA ALA A 125 -11.24 -21.79 5.00
C ALA A 125 -11.66 -22.14 6.46
N VAL A 126 -12.78 -21.60 6.95
CA VAL A 126 -13.33 -21.95 8.26
C VAL A 126 -13.64 -23.45 8.36
N SER A 127 -14.15 -24.05 7.29
CA SER A 127 -14.50 -25.49 7.29
C SER A 127 -13.28 -26.41 7.21
N HIS A 128 -12.19 -26.00 6.59
CA HIS A 128 -11.00 -26.81 6.35
C HIS A 128 -9.86 -26.53 7.33
N ILE A 129 -9.72 -25.30 7.78
CA ILE A 129 -8.69 -24.89 8.73
C ILE A 129 -9.23 -25.16 10.13
N LYS A 130 -8.57 -26.05 10.88
CA LYS A 130 -9.03 -26.49 12.21
C LYS A 130 -8.18 -25.95 13.35
N THR A 131 -7.09 -25.27 13.07
CA THR A 131 -6.14 -24.82 14.08
C THR A 131 -5.82 -23.34 13.96
N LYS A 132 -5.51 -22.71 15.10
CA LYS A 132 -5.06 -21.31 15.16
C LYS A 132 -3.82 -21.07 14.27
N SER A 133 -2.83 -21.96 14.36
CA SER A 133 -1.64 -21.89 13.51
C SER A 133 -1.97 -22.04 12.03
N GLY A 134 -2.90 -22.93 11.67
CA GLY A 134 -3.38 -23.09 10.30
C GLY A 134 -4.02 -21.81 9.74
N ALA A 135 -4.79 -21.08 10.57
CA ALA A 135 -5.37 -19.80 10.16
C ALA A 135 -4.29 -18.73 9.91
N LEU A 136 -3.26 -18.67 10.76
CA LEU A 136 -2.13 -17.76 10.59
C LEU A 136 -1.31 -18.10 9.33
N TRP A 137 -1.02 -19.38 9.10
CA TRP A 137 -0.34 -19.83 7.87
C TRP A 137 -1.15 -19.54 6.62
N SER A 138 -2.46 -19.76 6.66
CA SER A 138 -3.33 -19.43 5.53
C SER A 138 -3.34 -17.93 5.23
N THR A 139 -3.34 -17.09 6.28
CA THR A 139 -3.21 -15.63 6.14
C THR A 139 -1.89 -15.27 5.48
N PHE A 140 -0.79 -15.84 5.94
CA PHE A 140 0.56 -15.58 5.41
C PHE A 140 0.69 -16.01 3.94
N ILE A 141 0.23 -17.22 3.60
CA ILE A 141 0.29 -17.73 2.23
C ILE A 141 -0.59 -16.88 1.29
N LEU A 142 -1.79 -16.51 1.73
CA LEU A 142 -2.67 -15.64 0.95
C LEU A 142 -2.00 -14.28 0.68
N ALA A 143 -1.38 -13.69 1.68
CA ALA A 143 -0.66 -12.43 1.54
C ALA A 143 0.54 -12.54 0.58
N ILE A 144 1.26 -13.66 0.56
CA ILE A 144 2.32 -13.91 -0.44
C ILE A 144 1.74 -13.96 -1.86
N VAL A 145 0.64 -14.66 -2.07
CA VAL A 145 0.00 -14.80 -3.39
C VAL A 145 -0.52 -13.45 -3.91
N LEU A 146 -0.97 -12.57 -3.01
CA LEU A 146 -1.52 -11.25 -3.33
C LEU A 146 -0.45 -10.14 -3.39
N GLY A 147 0.83 -10.47 -3.43
CA GLY A 147 1.96 -9.53 -3.28
C GLY A 147 2.21 -8.55 -4.44
N VAL A 148 1.28 -8.38 -5.37
CA VAL A 148 1.38 -7.43 -6.50
C VAL A 148 1.34 -5.98 -6.03
N ASP A 149 0.53 -5.70 -5.01
CA ASP A 149 0.39 -4.38 -4.40
C ASP A 149 0.06 -4.53 -2.92
N ASP A 150 0.65 -3.70 -2.07
CA ASP A 150 0.49 -3.81 -0.61
C ASP A 150 -0.89 -3.36 -0.11
N TYR A 151 -1.50 -2.35 -0.71
CA TYR A 151 -2.88 -1.94 -0.39
C TYR A 151 -3.89 -2.99 -0.81
N PHE A 152 -3.76 -3.50 -2.03
CA PHE A 152 -4.58 -4.61 -2.53
C PHE A 152 -4.46 -5.83 -1.62
N ASN A 153 -3.25 -6.18 -1.25
CA ASN A 153 -2.94 -7.29 -0.35
C ASN A 153 -3.60 -7.10 1.03
N ASN A 154 -3.38 -5.96 1.67
CA ASN A 154 -3.94 -5.65 2.98
C ASN A 154 -5.47 -5.71 2.98
N LEU A 155 -6.12 -5.05 2.02
CA LEU A 155 -7.57 -5.03 1.91
C LEU A 155 -8.15 -6.42 1.65
N THR A 156 -7.57 -7.15 0.71
CA THR A 156 -8.09 -8.46 0.33
C THR A 156 -7.82 -9.49 1.42
N THR A 157 -6.58 -9.60 1.89
CA THR A 157 -6.22 -10.55 2.95
C THR A 157 -7.00 -10.25 4.24
N GLY A 158 -7.11 -8.99 4.64
CA GLY A 158 -7.86 -8.58 5.81
C GLY A 158 -9.33 -8.95 5.74
N ASN A 159 -10.00 -8.66 4.63
CA ASN A 159 -11.41 -8.97 4.44
C ASN A 159 -11.67 -10.49 4.36
N VAL A 160 -10.83 -11.20 3.62
CA VAL A 160 -10.96 -12.65 3.40
C VAL A 160 -10.68 -13.45 4.67
N MET A 161 -9.62 -13.07 5.42
CA MET A 161 -9.19 -13.81 6.61
C MET A 161 -9.88 -13.39 7.90
N ARG A 162 -10.63 -12.29 7.88
CA ARG A 162 -11.37 -11.80 9.06
C ARG A 162 -12.33 -12.83 9.66
N PRO A 163 -13.22 -13.52 8.91
CA PRO A 163 -14.08 -14.57 9.44
C PRO A 163 -13.28 -15.79 9.92
N VAL A 164 -12.23 -16.18 9.19
CA VAL A 164 -11.38 -17.34 9.53
C VAL A 164 -10.66 -17.12 10.88
N THR A 165 -9.97 -15.99 11.00
CA THR A 165 -9.25 -15.64 12.22
C THR A 165 -10.19 -15.41 13.41
N GLY A 166 -11.37 -14.83 13.17
CA GLY A 166 -12.41 -14.68 14.20
C GLY A 166 -12.92 -16.02 14.72
N GLY A 167 -13.18 -16.99 13.84
CA GLY A 167 -13.60 -18.33 14.21
C GLY A 167 -12.55 -19.12 15.03
N HIS A 168 -11.28 -18.77 14.89
CA HIS A 168 -10.16 -19.36 15.65
C HIS A 168 -9.70 -18.51 16.85
N HIS A 169 -10.50 -17.55 17.30
CA HIS A 169 -10.19 -16.68 18.44
C HIS A 169 -8.84 -15.96 18.31
N ILE A 170 -8.49 -15.52 17.08
CA ILE A 170 -7.35 -14.67 16.81
C ILE A 170 -7.80 -13.22 16.88
N SER A 171 -7.08 -12.37 17.62
CA SER A 171 -7.44 -10.97 17.78
C SER A 171 -7.40 -10.19 16.45
N ARG A 172 -8.22 -9.14 16.34
CA ARG A 172 -8.17 -8.22 15.19
C ARG A 172 -6.82 -7.52 15.09
N ALA A 173 -6.18 -7.24 16.23
CA ALA A 173 -4.84 -6.69 16.28
C ALA A 173 -3.80 -7.62 15.63
N LYS A 174 -3.89 -8.94 15.89
CA LYS A 174 -2.97 -9.91 15.29
C LYS A 174 -3.21 -10.08 13.79
N LEU A 175 -4.48 -10.09 13.36
CA LEU A 175 -4.80 -10.11 11.94
C LEU A 175 -4.25 -8.86 11.25
N SER A 176 -4.47 -7.67 11.81
CA SER A 176 -3.92 -6.42 11.26
C SER A 176 -2.40 -6.45 11.18
N TYR A 177 -1.73 -6.94 12.22
CA TYR A 177 -0.27 -7.12 12.21
C TYR A 177 0.17 -8.09 11.11
N MET A 178 -0.51 -9.23 10.96
CA MET A 178 -0.18 -10.20 9.90
C MET A 178 -0.35 -9.60 8.51
N CYS A 179 -1.42 -8.85 8.26
CA CYS A 179 -1.64 -8.18 6.98
C CYS A 179 -0.56 -7.14 6.70
N ASP A 180 -0.36 -6.20 7.63
CA ASP A 180 0.57 -5.07 7.48
C ASP A 180 2.03 -5.54 7.38
N ALA A 181 2.46 -6.40 8.31
CA ALA A 181 3.83 -6.90 8.36
C ALA A 181 4.17 -7.89 7.23
N THR A 182 3.19 -8.38 6.46
CA THR A 182 3.42 -9.26 5.31
C THR A 182 3.29 -8.51 3.99
N ALA A 183 2.30 -7.64 3.85
CA ALA A 183 1.94 -7.04 2.57
C ALA A 183 3.09 -6.21 1.97
N ALA A 184 3.60 -5.22 2.69
CA ALA A 184 4.69 -4.38 2.19
C ALA A 184 6.01 -5.15 2.01
N PRO A 185 6.48 -6.01 2.95
CA PRO A 185 7.66 -6.83 2.75
C PRO A 185 7.58 -7.78 1.57
N VAL A 186 6.43 -8.41 1.33
CA VAL A 186 6.25 -9.27 0.16
C VAL A 186 6.26 -8.44 -1.12
N CYS A 187 5.53 -7.33 -1.15
CA CYS A 187 5.40 -6.48 -2.32
C CYS A 187 6.75 -5.88 -2.76
N ILE A 188 7.57 -5.39 -1.81
CA ILE A 188 8.90 -4.82 -2.13
C ILE A 188 9.92 -5.89 -2.55
N MET A 189 9.67 -7.16 -2.29
CA MET A 189 10.49 -8.28 -2.75
C MET A 189 9.99 -8.89 -4.05
N MET A 190 8.78 -8.53 -4.51
CA MET A 190 8.21 -9.01 -5.76
C MET A 190 8.60 -8.11 -6.93
N PRO A 191 9.19 -8.67 -8.01
CA PRO A 191 9.53 -7.90 -9.21
C PRO A 191 8.28 -7.34 -9.91
N VAL A 192 7.15 -8.05 -9.79
CA VAL A 192 5.86 -7.63 -10.34
C VAL A 192 5.05 -6.97 -9.25
N SER A 193 5.35 -5.71 -8.97
CA SER A 193 4.67 -4.98 -7.88
C SER A 193 4.61 -3.48 -8.13
N SER A 194 3.67 -2.82 -7.45
CA SER A 194 3.57 -1.35 -7.41
C SER A 194 4.85 -0.70 -6.86
N TRP A 195 5.56 -1.36 -5.96
CA TRP A 195 6.85 -0.88 -5.44
C TRP A 195 7.97 -0.92 -6.48
N ALA A 196 8.00 -1.94 -7.34
CA ALA A 196 8.93 -1.98 -8.47
C ALA A 196 8.73 -0.76 -9.38
N ALA A 197 7.47 -0.41 -9.68
CA ALA A 197 7.14 0.78 -10.44
C ALA A 197 7.58 2.07 -9.70
N ALA A 198 7.16 2.26 -8.44
CA ALA A 198 7.44 3.47 -7.68
C ALA A 198 8.96 3.74 -7.55
N VAL A 199 9.75 2.72 -7.18
CA VAL A 199 11.22 2.86 -7.04
C VAL A 199 11.88 3.17 -8.37
N THR A 200 11.44 2.52 -9.44
CA THR A 200 11.96 2.76 -10.80
C THR A 200 11.76 4.22 -11.23
N GLY A 201 10.57 4.77 -10.95
CA GLY A 201 10.24 6.15 -11.29
C GLY A 201 11.08 7.20 -10.58
N ILE A 202 11.45 6.95 -9.32
CA ILE A 202 12.30 7.87 -8.55
C ILE A 202 13.70 8.01 -9.17
N ILE A 203 14.21 6.96 -9.82
CA ILE A 203 15.56 6.96 -10.41
C ILE A 203 15.61 7.75 -11.74
N GLY A 204 14.44 7.98 -12.37
CA GLY A 204 14.33 8.80 -13.58
C GLY A 204 14.89 8.15 -14.87
N ASN A 205 15.42 6.94 -14.78
CA ASN A 205 15.77 6.08 -15.91
C ASN A 205 15.18 4.71 -15.66
N GLU A 206 14.15 4.36 -16.40
CA GLU A 206 13.29 3.21 -16.12
C GLU A 206 14.02 1.86 -16.20
N GLU A 207 14.89 1.67 -17.21
CA GLU A 207 15.65 0.43 -17.37
C GLU A 207 16.64 0.24 -16.22
N VAL A 208 17.41 1.28 -15.91
CA VAL A 208 18.40 1.26 -14.84
C VAL A 208 17.71 1.14 -13.49
N GLY A 209 16.60 1.84 -13.29
CA GLY A 209 15.82 1.83 -12.06
C GLY A 209 15.28 0.45 -11.73
N PHE A 210 14.71 -0.24 -12.70
CA PHE A 210 14.20 -1.60 -12.50
C PHE A 210 15.31 -2.60 -12.20
N GLN A 211 16.45 -2.51 -12.89
CA GLN A 211 17.63 -3.35 -12.60
C GLN A 211 18.19 -3.10 -11.19
N ILE A 212 18.23 -1.84 -10.76
CA ILE A 212 18.66 -1.49 -9.40
C ILE A 212 17.67 -2.07 -8.38
N PHE A 213 16.37 -1.95 -8.63
CA PHE A 213 15.35 -2.56 -7.78
C PHE A 213 15.54 -4.06 -7.62
N LEU A 214 15.71 -4.80 -8.72
CA LEU A 214 15.93 -6.24 -8.68
C LEU A 214 17.20 -6.62 -7.88
N LYS A 215 18.28 -5.87 -8.08
CA LYS A 215 19.54 -6.08 -7.34
C LYS A 215 19.43 -5.73 -5.86
N ALA A 216 18.53 -4.82 -5.49
CA ALA A 216 18.31 -4.41 -4.10
C ALA A 216 17.48 -5.43 -3.28
N ILE A 217 16.68 -6.28 -3.94
CA ILE A 217 15.81 -7.26 -3.25
C ILE A 217 16.56 -8.08 -2.19
N PRO A 218 17.71 -8.75 -2.48
CA PRO A 218 18.40 -9.55 -1.49
C PRO A 218 19.05 -8.76 -0.34
N TYR A 219 19.16 -7.44 -0.48
CA TYR A 219 19.70 -6.53 0.54
C TYR A 219 18.59 -5.85 1.37
N ASN A 220 17.33 -6.13 1.10
CA ASN A 220 16.21 -5.62 1.89
C ASN A 220 16.06 -6.44 3.18
N TYR A 221 16.99 -6.23 4.12
CA TYR A 221 17.05 -6.97 5.38
C TYR A 221 15.79 -6.81 6.22
N TYR A 222 15.14 -5.64 6.20
CA TYR A 222 13.90 -5.42 6.92
C TYR A 222 12.80 -6.37 6.42
N ALA A 223 12.57 -6.42 5.12
CA ALA A 223 11.56 -7.30 4.53
C ALA A 223 11.84 -8.77 4.84
N ILE A 224 13.08 -9.22 4.60
CA ILE A 224 13.50 -10.61 4.86
C ILE A 224 13.31 -10.97 6.33
N LEU A 225 13.84 -10.14 7.26
CA LEU A 225 13.76 -10.42 8.69
C LEU A 225 12.34 -10.38 9.21
N THR A 226 11.49 -9.48 8.70
CA THR A 226 10.08 -9.40 9.09
C THR A 226 9.32 -10.67 8.67
N LEU A 227 9.52 -11.14 7.44
CA LEU A 227 8.89 -12.40 6.98
C LEU A 227 9.39 -13.61 7.78
N VAL A 228 10.71 -13.70 8.04
CA VAL A 228 11.29 -14.74 8.91
C VAL A 228 10.69 -14.66 10.32
N PHE A 229 10.54 -13.47 10.87
CA PHE A 229 9.96 -13.25 12.18
C PHE A 229 8.49 -13.73 12.24
N ILE A 230 7.68 -13.43 11.24
CA ILE A 230 6.30 -13.92 11.13
C ILE A 230 6.26 -15.45 11.09
N VAL A 231 7.13 -16.06 10.28
CA VAL A 231 7.26 -17.53 10.21
C VAL A 231 7.59 -18.11 11.57
N VAL A 232 8.61 -17.57 12.25
CA VAL A 232 9.03 -18.04 13.60
C VAL A 232 7.90 -17.87 14.62
N MET A 233 7.24 -16.71 14.65
CA MET A 233 6.12 -16.45 15.57
C MET A 233 4.95 -17.40 15.32
N THR A 234 4.64 -17.71 14.07
CA THR A 234 3.56 -18.62 13.68
C THR A 234 3.89 -20.06 14.02
N CYS A 235 5.15 -20.51 13.77
CA CYS A 235 5.61 -21.85 14.08
C CYS A 235 5.64 -22.12 15.59
N LEU A 236 6.18 -21.17 16.35
CA LEU A 236 6.34 -21.31 17.81
C LEU A 236 5.07 -20.91 18.58
N ASN A 237 4.07 -20.35 17.90
CA ASN A 237 2.83 -19.83 18.49
C ASN A 237 3.09 -18.89 19.68
N ILE A 238 4.06 -17.97 19.51
CA ILE A 238 4.49 -17.02 20.53
C ILE A 238 3.82 -15.68 20.28
N ASP A 239 3.30 -15.08 21.36
CA ASP A 239 2.82 -13.70 21.38
C ASP A 239 3.57 -12.94 22.47
N TYR A 240 4.06 -11.73 22.14
CA TYR A 240 4.84 -10.91 23.07
C TYR A 240 4.26 -9.49 23.19
N GLY A 241 4.68 -8.77 24.23
CA GLY A 241 4.31 -7.39 24.47
C GLY A 241 2.79 -7.15 24.48
N PRO A 242 2.30 -6.05 23.90
CA PRO A 242 0.88 -5.74 23.84
C PRO A 242 0.05 -6.79 23.11
N MET A 243 0.63 -7.48 22.10
CA MET A 243 -0.05 -8.51 21.32
C MET A 243 -0.55 -9.66 22.20
N ARG A 244 0.24 -10.06 23.20
CA ARG A 244 -0.15 -11.11 24.15
C ARG A 244 -1.43 -10.76 24.91
N LYS A 245 -1.66 -9.46 25.24
CA LYS A 245 -2.89 -9.02 25.87
C LYS A 245 -4.09 -9.17 24.94
N HIS A 246 -3.94 -8.76 23.66
CA HIS A 246 -4.99 -8.90 22.66
C HIS A 246 -5.35 -10.37 22.41
N GLU A 247 -4.36 -11.26 22.30
CA GLU A 247 -4.58 -12.68 22.08
C GLU A 247 -5.22 -13.38 23.29
N ASN A 248 -4.84 -13.00 24.52
CA ASN A 248 -5.47 -13.51 25.73
C ASN A 248 -6.94 -13.10 25.86
N ASN A 249 -7.31 -11.91 25.41
CA ASN A 249 -8.69 -11.44 25.38
C ASN A 249 -9.48 -12.13 24.26
N ALA A 250 -8.87 -12.30 23.09
CA ALA A 250 -9.47 -13.01 21.97
C ALA A 250 -9.79 -14.47 22.33
N ALA A 251 -8.92 -15.14 23.09
CA ALA A 251 -9.18 -16.49 23.61
C ALA A 251 -10.41 -16.56 24.54
N LYS A 252 -10.80 -15.42 25.15
CA LYS A 252 -12.01 -15.28 25.97
C LYS A 252 -13.24 -14.81 25.19
N GLY A 253 -13.09 -14.61 23.88
CA GLY A 253 -14.15 -14.15 22.99
C GLY A 253 -14.14 -12.65 22.62
N ASP A 254 -13.30 -11.83 23.28
CA ASP A 254 -13.15 -10.41 22.93
C ASP A 254 -12.03 -10.22 21.88
N LEU A 255 -12.43 -10.16 20.62
CA LEU A 255 -11.50 -10.04 19.49
C LEU A 255 -10.85 -8.65 19.38
N TYR A 256 -11.37 -7.62 20.05
CA TYR A 256 -10.93 -6.23 19.86
C TYR A 256 -10.09 -5.69 21.01
N THR A 257 -10.35 -6.11 22.26
CA THR A 257 -9.68 -5.65 23.49
C THR A 257 -9.94 -4.19 23.85
N THR A 258 -10.30 -3.33 22.90
CA THR A 258 -10.56 -1.90 23.08
C THR A 258 -12.04 -1.60 22.95
N PRO A 259 -12.56 -0.52 23.56
CA PRO A 259 -13.97 -0.08 23.37
C PRO A 259 -14.27 0.28 21.92
N GLU A 260 -13.28 0.82 21.24
CA GLU A 260 -13.35 1.12 19.81
C GLU A 260 -13.33 -0.19 19.03
N ARG A 261 -14.41 -0.45 18.31
CA ARG A 261 -14.59 -1.66 17.53
C ARG A 261 -14.68 -1.30 16.03
N PRO A 262 -13.56 -0.94 15.41
CA PRO A 262 -13.58 -0.53 14.01
C PRO A 262 -14.13 -1.66 13.14
N PHE A 263 -15.03 -1.29 12.23
CA PHE A 263 -15.68 -2.22 11.29
C PHE A 263 -16.55 -3.33 11.93
N GLU A 264 -16.90 -3.26 13.21
CA GLU A 264 -17.85 -4.22 13.81
C GLU A 264 -19.21 -4.18 13.10
N ASN A 265 -19.67 -2.96 12.80
CA ASN A 265 -20.90 -2.66 12.06
C ASN A 265 -20.58 -2.20 10.62
N ALA A 266 -19.42 -2.57 10.05
CA ALA A 266 -19.19 -2.30 8.65
C ALA A 266 -20.38 -2.87 7.88
N ALA A 267 -21.11 -1.98 7.21
CA ALA A 267 -22.30 -2.35 6.46
C ALA A 267 -21.97 -3.58 5.64
N GLU A 268 -22.78 -4.62 5.74
CA GLU A 268 -22.61 -5.84 4.98
C GLU A 268 -22.58 -5.42 3.51
N MET A 269 -21.38 -5.41 2.93
CA MET A 269 -21.26 -5.14 1.51
C MET A 269 -22.15 -6.17 0.82
N LYS A 270 -23.02 -5.68 -0.04
CA LYS A 270 -23.89 -6.57 -0.83
C LYS A 270 -23.00 -7.50 -1.61
N PHE A 271 -23.05 -8.77 -1.32
CA PHE A 271 -22.32 -9.81 -2.02
C PHE A 271 -23.30 -10.83 -2.59
N ASN A 272 -22.89 -11.49 -3.66
CA ASN A 272 -23.65 -12.60 -4.21
C ASN A 272 -23.56 -13.82 -3.26
N PRO A 273 -24.68 -14.33 -2.72
CA PRO A 273 -24.67 -15.50 -1.83
C PRO A 273 -24.22 -16.79 -2.51
N ASP A 274 -24.36 -16.88 -3.84
CA ASP A 274 -23.95 -18.02 -4.65
C ASP A 274 -22.49 -17.97 -5.12
N GLY A 275 -21.71 -17.03 -4.60
CA GLY A 275 -20.29 -16.87 -4.89
C GLY A 275 -19.49 -18.13 -4.54
N LYS A 276 -18.45 -18.41 -5.29
CA LYS A 276 -17.57 -19.57 -5.10
C LYS A 276 -16.12 -19.11 -4.90
N VAL A 277 -15.29 -19.96 -4.30
CA VAL A 277 -13.85 -19.69 -4.10
C VAL A 277 -13.14 -19.30 -5.40
N ILE A 278 -13.55 -19.86 -6.52
CA ILE A 278 -13.00 -19.53 -7.84
C ILE A 278 -13.26 -18.07 -8.25
N ASP A 279 -14.25 -17.40 -7.67
CA ASP A 279 -14.55 -15.98 -7.90
C ASP A 279 -13.58 -15.03 -7.17
N LEU A 280 -12.71 -15.58 -6.32
CA LEU A 280 -11.53 -14.91 -5.77
C LEU A 280 -10.27 -15.33 -6.53
N VAL A 281 -10.07 -16.65 -6.73
CA VAL A 281 -8.80 -17.20 -7.22
C VAL A 281 -8.58 -16.87 -8.70
N ILE A 282 -9.58 -17.05 -9.56
CA ILE A 282 -9.44 -16.79 -11.01
C ILE A 282 -9.13 -15.33 -11.31
N PRO A 283 -9.81 -14.31 -10.74
CA PRO A 283 -9.47 -12.91 -10.95
C PRO A 283 -8.02 -12.55 -10.56
N VAL A 284 -7.54 -13.11 -9.47
CA VAL A 284 -6.15 -12.89 -9.03
C VAL A 284 -5.16 -13.51 -10.02
N ILE A 285 -5.40 -14.72 -10.46
CA ILE A 285 -4.55 -15.38 -11.47
C ILE A 285 -4.53 -14.60 -12.77
N ILE A 286 -5.69 -14.14 -13.26
CA ILE A 286 -5.79 -13.32 -14.46
C ILE A 286 -5.02 -12.01 -14.30
N LEU A 287 -5.10 -11.37 -13.12
CA LEU A 287 -4.35 -10.16 -12.83
C LEU A 287 -2.84 -10.40 -12.90
N ILE A 288 -2.34 -11.43 -12.23
CA ILE A 288 -0.91 -11.77 -12.22
C ILE A 288 -0.43 -12.07 -13.65
N ILE A 289 -1.14 -12.91 -14.39
CA ILE A 289 -0.80 -13.25 -15.78
C ILE A 289 -0.83 -11.98 -16.65
N GLY A 290 -1.84 -11.15 -16.51
CA GLY A 290 -1.97 -9.89 -17.25
C GLY A 290 -0.80 -8.95 -16.99
N CYS A 291 -0.44 -8.73 -15.73
CA CYS A 291 0.69 -7.88 -15.37
C CYS A 291 2.04 -8.45 -15.86
N VAL A 292 2.30 -9.73 -15.64
CA VAL A 292 3.55 -10.38 -16.11
C VAL A 292 3.65 -10.32 -17.64
N SER A 293 2.58 -10.66 -18.35
CA SER A 293 2.56 -10.64 -19.82
C SER A 293 2.79 -9.22 -20.36
N SER A 294 2.19 -8.22 -19.72
CA SER A 294 2.37 -6.82 -20.08
C SER A 294 3.80 -6.34 -19.81
N MET A 295 4.41 -6.75 -18.69
CA MET A 295 5.80 -6.43 -18.39
C MET A 295 6.76 -7.01 -19.44
N ILE A 296 6.56 -8.26 -19.83
CA ILE A 296 7.34 -8.89 -20.89
C ILE A 296 7.13 -8.17 -22.23
N TYR A 297 5.88 -7.82 -22.56
CA TYR A 297 5.54 -7.12 -23.81
C TYR A 297 6.19 -5.74 -23.89
N VAL A 298 6.07 -4.91 -22.86
CA VAL A 298 6.71 -3.59 -22.80
C VAL A 298 8.23 -3.70 -22.83
N GLY A 299 8.80 -4.68 -22.14
CA GLY A 299 10.23 -4.92 -22.17
C GLY A 299 10.78 -5.35 -23.54
N PHE A 300 10.00 -6.09 -24.33
CA PHE A 300 10.37 -6.36 -25.73
C PHE A 300 10.34 -5.10 -26.59
N GLN A 301 9.40 -4.19 -26.36
CA GLN A 301 9.37 -2.89 -27.02
C GLN A 301 10.57 -2.02 -26.67
N ASN A 302 11.07 -2.14 -25.45
CA ASN A 302 12.25 -1.43 -24.93
C ASN A 302 13.58 -2.12 -25.27
N GLY A 303 13.60 -3.01 -26.26
CA GLY A 303 14.84 -3.62 -26.75
C GLY A 303 15.25 -4.92 -26.08
N GLY A 304 14.39 -5.56 -25.29
CA GLY A 304 14.62 -6.92 -24.80
C GLY A 304 14.67 -7.93 -25.95
N HIS A 305 15.63 -8.83 -25.94
CA HIS A 305 15.79 -9.86 -26.99
C HIS A 305 15.37 -11.27 -26.53
N ASP A 306 15.27 -11.48 -25.22
CA ASP A 306 14.80 -12.70 -24.58
C ASP A 306 13.89 -12.37 -23.40
N LEU A 307 13.27 -13.39 -22.78
CA LEU A 307 12.33 -13.19 -21.67
C LEU A 307 12.98 -12.52 -20.46
N ILE A 308 14.26 -12.78 -20.20
CA ILE A 308 14.97 -12.23 -19.04
C ILE A 308 15.30 -10.76 -19.28
N THR A 309 15.86 -10.45 -20.46
CA THR A 309 16.20 -9.07 -20.83
C THR A 309 14.93 -8.23 -21.06
N ALA A 310 13.86 -8.80 -21.62
CA ALA A 310 12.59 -8.12 -21.74
C ALA A 310 12.01 -7.78 -20.36
N PHE A 311 12.06 -8.70 -19.40
CA PHE A 311 11.60 -8.43 -18.05
C PHE A 311 12.48 -7.38 -17.34
N ALA A 312 13.78 -7.39 -17.56
CA ALA A 312 14.72 -6.41 -16.99
C ALA A 312 14.61 -5.01 -17.61
N ASN A 313 14.19 -4.92 -18.87
CA ASN A 313 14.04 -3.65 -19.62
C ASN A 313 12.58 -3.13 -19.61
N THR A 314 11.74 -3.66 -18.73
CA THR A 314 10.34 -3.21 -18.65
C THR A 314 10.23 -1.86 -17.95
N SER A 315 9.29 -1.02 -18.45
CA SER A 315 8.73 0.10 -17.69
C SER A 315 7.54 -0.40 -16.89
N ALA A 316 7.71 -0.47 -15.56
CA ALA A 316 6.62 -0.88 -14.68
C ALA A 316 5.46 0.15 -14.68
N PHE A 317 5.75 1.43 -14.94
CA PHE A 317 4.76 2.50 -15.07
C PHE A 317 3.78 2.28 -16.22
N ASP A 318 4.25 1.76 -17.34
CA ASP A 318 3.42 1.49 -18.51
C ASP A 318 2.83 0.08 -18.46
N ALA A 319 3.63 -0.88 -18.02
CA ALA A 319 3.27 -2.28 -18.03
C ALA A 319 2.15 -2.64 -17.04
N LEU A 320 2.23 -2.14 -15.78
CA LEU A 320 1.25 -2.50 -14.76
C LEU A 320 -0.16 -1.95 -15.04
N PRO A 321 -0.33 -0.67 -15.45
CA PRO A 321 -1.65 -0.16 -15.86
C PRO A 321 -2.23 -0.93 -17.05
N LEU A 322 -1.41 -1.20 -18.07
CA LEU A 322 -1.83 -1.94 -19.25
C LEU A 322 -2.28 -3.37 -18.89
N GLY A 323 -1.44 -4.11 -18.15
CA GLY A 323 -1.72 -5.48 -17.77
C GLY A 323 -2.95 -5.61 -16.85
N SER A 324 -3.07 -4.70 -15.89
CA SER A 324 -4.22 -4.68 -14.98
C SER A 324 -5.52 -4.28 -15.67
N LEU A 325 -5.49 -3.35 -16.65
CA LEU A 325 -6.66 -2.97 -17.44
C LEU A 325 -7.17 -4.13 -18.28
N ILE A 326 -6.26 -4.85 -18.95
CA ILE A 326 -6.61 -6.06 -19.69
C ILE A 326 -7.21 -7.11 -18.75
N ALA A 327 -6.56 -7.32 -17.60
CA ALA A 327 -7.06 -8.25 -16.58
C ALA A 327 -8.45 -7.85 -16.07
N LEU A 328 -8.69 -6.56 -15.83
CA LEU A 328 -10.01 -6.05 -15.41
C LEU A 328 -11.09 -6.37 -16.44
N ILE A 329 -10.82 -6.09 -17.72
CA ILE A 329 -11.77 -6.38 -18.80
C ILE A 329 -12.08 -7.87 -18.87
N ILE A 330 -11.05 -8.73 -18.82
CA ILE A 330 -11.22 -10.19 -18.84
C ILE A 330 -12.05 -10.65 -17.63
N ASN A 331 -11.78 -10.10 -16.45
CA ASN A 331 -12.52 -10.44 -15.23
C ASN A 331 -13.97 -9.95 -15.26
N MET A 332 -14.26 -8.79 -15.84
CA MET A 332 -15.62 -8.33 -16.04
C MET A 332 -16.39 -9.29 -16.98
N ILE A 333 -15.75 -9.70 -18.08
CA ILE A 333 -16.33 -10.71 -19.01
C ILE A 333 -16.54 -12.04 -18.27
N TYR A 334 -15.57 -12.50 -17.49
CA TYR A 334 -15.67 -13.72 -16.68
C TYR A 334 -16.89 -13.68 -15.76
N PHE A 335 -17.09 -12.61 -14.99
CA PHE A 335 -18.23 -12.49 -14.08
C PHE A 335 -19.58 -12.39 -14.81
N MET A 336 -19.62 -11.75 -16.00
CA MET A 336 -20.82 -11.72 -16.85
C MET A 336 -21.18 -13.10 -17.43
N VAL A 337 -20.20 -13.81 -18.00
CA VAL A 337 -20.39 -15.14 -18.58
C VAL A 337 -20.84 -16.13 -17.51
N ARG A 338 -20.26 -16.02 -16.31
CA ARG A 338 -20.62 -16.82 -15.16
C ARG A 338 -21.98 -16.44 -14.54
N ARG A 339 -22.56 -15.31 -14.97
CA ARG A 339 -23.82 -14.75 -14.44
C ARG A 339 -23.78 -14.48 -12.93
N SER A 340 -22.58 -14.28 -12.36
CA SER A 340 -22.42 -13.95 -10.95
C SER A 340 -22.77 -12.49 -10.65
N MET A 341 -22.68 -11.59 -11.63
CA MET A 341 -23.04 -10.18 -11.53
C MET A 341 -23.63 -9.63 -12.82
N LYS A 342 -24.52 -8.65 -12.70
CA LYS A 342 -25.07 -7.90 -13.83
C LYS A 342 -24.09 -6.80 -14.26
N PHE A 343 -24.17 -6.35 -15.51
CA PHE A 343 -23.30 -5.28 -16.02
C PHE A 343 -23.36 -3.99 -15.17
N THR A 344 -24.55 -3.60 -14.73
CA THR A 344 -24.72 -2.43 -13.84
C THR A 344 -23.97 -2.60 -12.51
N GLU A 345 -23.99 -3.78 -11.93
CA GLU A 345 -23.28 -4.09 -10.68
C GLU A 345 -21.76 -4.07 -10.86
N LEU A 346 -21.28 -4.48 -12.05
CA LEU A 346 -19.85 -4.38 -12.41
C LEU A 346 -19.42 -2.91 -12.48
N MET A 347 -20.26 -2.06 -13.12
CA MET A 347 -19.97 -0.62 -13.21
C MET A 347 -20.00 0.07 -11.86
N ASP A 348 -20.87 -0.31 -10.94
CA ASP A 348 -20.90 0.20 -9.56
C ASP A 348 -19.60 -0.11 -8.78
N CYS A 349 -18.89 -1.20 -9.14
CA CYS A 349 -17.62 -1.55 -8.50
C CYS A 349 -16.47 -0.57 -8.85
N LEU A 350 -16.55 0.17 -9.96
CA LEU A 350 -15.54 1.17 -10.33
C LEU A 350 -15.43 2.30 -9.29
N PRO A 351 -16.50 3.02 -8.96
CA PRO A 351 -16.42 4.05 -7.92
C PRO A 351 -16.18 3.47 -6.51
N GLU A 352 -16.65 2.26 -6.22
CA GLU A 352 -16.35 1.59 -4.95
C GLU A 352 -14.85 1.28 -4.82
N GLY A 353 -14.24 0.75 -5.87
CA GLY A 353 -12.81 0.47 -5.92
C GLY A 353 -11.96 1.72 -5.81
N PHE A 354 -12.36 2.79 -6.51
CA PHE A 354 -11.69 4.09 -6.38
C PHE A 354 -11.70 4.58 -4.92
N LYS A 355 -12.86 4.54 -4.25
CA LYS A 355 -12.98 4.94 -2.85
C LYS A 355 -12.06 4.15 -1.91
N GLN A 356 -11.87 2.86 -2.17
CA GLN A 356 -10.99 2.02 -1.37
C GLN A 356 -9.51 2.42 -1.51
N MET A 357 -9.11 2.93 -2.69
CA MET A 357 -7.73 3.32 -2.98
C MET A 357 -7.44 4.82 -2.73
N VAL A 358 -8.45 5.63 -2.38
CA VAL A 358 -8.25 7.05 -2.07
C VAL A 358 -7.11 7.31 -1.07
N PRO A 359 -6.96 6.54 0.03
CA PRO A 359 -5.84 6.74 0.95
C PRO A 359 -4.47 6.58 0.28
N ALA A 360 -4.29 5.53 -0.53
CA ALA A 360 -3.05 5.30 -1.27
C ALA A 360 -2.79 6.39 -2.32
N ILE A 361 -3.84 6.77 -3.07
CA ILE A 361 -3.76 7.82 -4.08
C ILE A 361 -3.34 9.15 -3.46
N LEU A 362 -3.92 9.52 -2.31
CA LEU A 362 -3.56 10.77 -1.61
C LEU A 362 -2.10 10.77 -1.16
N ILE A 363 -1.60 9.66 -0.64
CA ILE A 363 -0.19 9.54 -0.22
C ILE A 363 0.76 9.65 -1.42
N LEU A 364 0.39 9.06 -2.56
CA LEU A 364 1.21 9.12 -3.78
C LEU A 364 1.17 10.48 -4.46
N CYS A 365 0.09 11.23 -4.32
CA CYS A 365 -0.01 12.59 -4.86
C CYS A 365 0.77 13.60 -4.02
N LEU A 366 0.79 13.41 -2.68
CA LEU A 366 1.58 14.22 -1.76
C LEU A 366 3.07 13.86 -1.83
#